data_78b29fb11d09d91d4dfd17deeb100198
#
_entry.id   78b29fb11d09d91d4dfd17deeb100198
#
_cell.length_a   1.000
_cell.length_b   1.000
_cell.length_c   1.000
_cell.angle_alpha   90.00
_cell.angle_beta   90.00
_cell.angle_gamma   90.00
#
_symmetry.space_group_name_H-M   'P 1'
#
loop_
_entity.id
_entity.type
_entity.pdbx_description
1 polymer ?
#
loop_
_entity_poly.entity_id
_entity_poly.type
_entity_poly.pdbx_seq_one_letter_code
_entity_poly.pdbx_strand_id
1 'polypeptide(L)'
;VGSEMCIETGNNIAEFFSNLEKGVSGAAPITHFDAEKFKTKFACEVKNYDWTQHFDRKEVRKYDLFTQYALIAATQAVEDSGLDLEKEDLEQIGVIWSSGIGGLKTFFDECLGYAAGDGTPRFSPFFIPRMIADIAAGYISIKYGFMGPNYCTVSACASSNHGLIDSFNAIRFGVAD
;
A
#
# COMPACT_ATOMS: atom_id res chain seq x y z
N VAL A 1 -6.71 13.49 2.76
CA VAL A 1 -6.98 12.32 1.92
C VAL A 1 -5.69 11.99 1.19
N GLY A 2 -4.90 11.11 1.78
CA GLY A 2 -3.68 10.62 1.15
C GLY A 2 -4.02 9.54 0.15
N SER A 3 -3.79 9.79 -1.12
CA SER A 3 -3.77 8.77 -2.14
C SER A 3 -2.37 8.74 -2.76
N GLU A 4 -1.89 7.53 -2.97
CA GLU A 4 -0.75 7.16 -3.81
C GLU A 4 0.39 8.18 -3.94
N MET A 5 1.35 8.07 -3.05
CA MET A 5 2.57 8.89 -3.05
C MET A 5 3.66 8.36 -3.98
N CYS A 6 3.69 7.03 -4.16
CA CYS A 6 4.64 6.37 -5.04
C CYS A 6 3.85 5.74 -6.18
N ILE A 7 3.83 6.41 -7.31
CA ILE A 7 3.24 5.92 -8.55
C ILE A 7 4.28 5.95 -9.67
N GLU A 8 3.98 5.32 -10.78
CA GLU A 8 4.89 5.16 -11.91
C GLU A 8 5.40 6.47 -12.51
N THR A 9 4.68 7.58 -12.30
CA THR A 9 5.03 8.91 -12.83
C THR A 9 5.72 9.82 -11.82
N GLY A 10 5.83 9.43 -10.54
CA GLY A 10 6.53 10.20 -9.52
C GLY A 10 6.46 9.58 -8.13
N ASN A 11 7.47 9.82 -7.31
CA ASN A 11 7.58 9.30 -5.93
C ASN A 11 7.11 10.32 -4.87
N ASN A 12 6.57 11.43 -5.29
CA ASN A 12 5.94 12.45 -4.46
C ASN A 12 4.94 13.27 -5.28
N ILE A 13 4.05 14.01 -4.61
CA ILE A 13 2.98 14.78 -5.25
C ILE A 13 3.55 15.81 -6.26
N ALA A 14 4.60 16.52 -5.91
CA ALA A 14 5.17 17.57 -6.76
C ALA A 14 5.75 16.99 -8.07
N GLU A 15 6.49 15.90 -7.97
CA GLU A 15 7.04 15.18 -9.12
C GLU A 15 5.91 14.62 -9.99
N PHE A 16 4.91 13.99 -9.37
CA PHE A 16 3.74 13.45 -10.05
C PHE A 16 3.02 14.51 -10.88
N PHE A 17 2.64 15.64 -10.28
CA PHE A 17 1.95 16.72 -10.98
C PHE A 17 2.82 17.32 -12.10
N SER A 18 4.10 17.58 -11.83
CA SER A 18 5.02 18.08 -12.85
C SER A 18 5.14 17.15 -14.05
N ASN A 19 5.19 15.84 -13.83
CA ASN A 19 5.26 14.84 -14.88
C ASN A 19 3.94 14.72 -15.65
N LEU A 20 2.79 14.83 -14.98
CA LEU A 20 1.47 14.88 -15.64
C LEU A 20 1.36 16.10 -16.56
N GLU A 21 1.74 17.29 -16.09
CA GLU A 21 1.73 18.53 -16.89
C GLU A 21 2.61 18.42 -18.14
N LYS A 22 3.74 17.73 -18.03
CA LYS A 22 4.69 17.49 -19.13
C LYS A 22 4.27 16.33 -20.04
N GLY A 23 3.22 15.59 -19.73
CA GLY A 23 2.81 14.40 -20.46
C GLY A 23 3.82 13.24 -20.40
N VAL A 24 4.59 13.14 -19.30
CA VAL A 24 5.57 12.06 -19.12
C VAL A 24 4.85 10.73 -18.91
N SER A 25 5.18 9.73 -19.74
CA SER A 25 4.65 8.39 -19.57
C SER A 25 5.43 7.61 -18.50
N GLY A 26 4.71 6.97 -17.59
CA GLY A 26 5.28 6.02 -16.64
C GLY A 26 5.61 4.65 -17.23
N ALA A 27 5.09 4.32 -18.43
CA ALA A 27 5.29 3.02 -19.06
C ALA A 27 6.76 2.79 -19.44
N ALA A 28 7.28 1.62 -19.10
CA ALA A 28 8.64 1.19 -19.39
C ALA A 28 8.69 -0.35 -19.53
N PRO A 29 9.77 -0.93 -20.08
CA PRO A 29 9.94 -2.38 -20.04
C PRO A 29 9.84 -2.92 -18.62
N ILE A 30 9.19 -4.08 -18.47
CA ILE A 30 9.03 -4.76 -17.17
C ILE A 30 10.41 -5.13 -16.61
N THR A 31 10.64 -4.80 -15.33
CA THR A 31 11.90 -5.10 -14.62
C THR A 31 11.74 -6.11 -13.47
N HIS A 32 10.53 -6.31 -12.97
CA HIS A 32 10.26 -7.18 -11.83
C HIS A 32 10.38 -8.69 -12.12
N PHE A 33 10.28 -9.08 -13.40
CA PHE A 33 10.42 -10.46 -13.84
C PHE A 33 10.81 -10.53 -15.32
N ASP A 34 11.25 -11.70 -15.78
CA ASP A 34 11.54 -11.94 -17.21
C ASP A 34 10.23 -11.98 -18.02
N ALA A 35 10.00 -10.94 -18.80
CA ALA A 35 8.81 -10.79 -19.63
C ALA A 35 9.02 -11.26 -21.09
N GLU A 36 10.12 -11.92 -21.44
CA GLU A 36 10.45 -12.29 -22.84
C GLU A 36 9.36 -13.11 -23.50
N LYS A 37 8.78 -14.06 -22.75
CA LYS A 37 7.74 -14.98 -23.25
C LYS A 37 6.31 -14.42 -23.18
N PHE A 38 6.14 -13.22 -22.62
CA PHE A 38 4.83 -12.58 -22.50
C PHE A 38 4.50 -11.74 -23.74
N LYS A 39 3.22 -11.63 -24.06
CA LYS A 39 2.75 -10.76 -25.16
C LYS A 39 2.98 -9.29 -24.85
N THR A 40 2.68 -8.88 -23.60
CA THR A 40 2.94 -7.54 -23.09
C THR A 40 4.26 -7.54 -22.37
N LYS A 41 5.15 -6.60 -22.71
CA LYS A 41 6.52 -6.51 -22.19
C LYS A 41 6.80 -5.17 -21.49
N PHE A 42 5.77 -4.38 -21.26
CA PHE A 42 5.87 -3.10 -20.58
C PHE A 42 4.83 -2.99 -19.45
N ALA A 43 5.14 -2.22 -18.45
CA ALA A 43 4.26 -1.91 -17.33
C ALA A 43 4.56 -0.52 -16.79
N CYS A 44 3.67 -0.01 -15.94
CA CYS A 44 3.90 1.18 -15.15
C CYS A 44 4.37 0.74 -13.77
N GLU A 45 5.68 0.65 -13.57
CA GLU A 45 6.30 0.25 -12.30
C GLU A 45 6.74 1.49 -11.52
N VAL A 46 6.63 1.46 -10.19
CA VAL A 46 7.23 2.49 -9.33
C VAL A 46 8.74 2.44 -9.48
N LYS A 47 9.35 3.56 -9.85
CA LYS A 47 10.77 3.67 -10.16
C LYS A 47 11.53 4.33 -9.03
N ASN A 48 12.81 3.97 -8.87
CA ASN A 48 13.73 4.63 -7.92
C ASN A 48 13.24 4.60 -6.45
N TYR A 49 12.42 3.63 -6.10
CA TYR A 49 11.97 3.46 -4.73
C TYR A 49 13.09 2.90 -3.85
N ASP A 50 13.42 3.64 -2.82
CA ASP A 50 14.40 3.25 -1.80
C ASP A 50 13.74 3.16 -0.42
N TRP A 51 13.43 1.93 0.01
CA TRP A 51 12.80 1.68 1.30
C TRP A 51 13.63 2.13 2.49
N THR A 52 14.97 2.26 2.35
CA THR A 52 15.86 2.64 3.46
C THR A 52 15.64 4.07 3.95
N GLN A 53 14.98 4.90 3.14
CA GLN A 53 14.60 6.26 3.51
C GLN A 53 13.36 6.30 4.44
N HIS A 54 12.62 5.20 4.57
CA HIS A 54 11.33 5.17 5.24
C HIS A 54 11.23 4.14 6.35
N PHE A 55 12.01 3.05 6.29
CA PHE A 55 11.88 1.91 7.18
C PHE A 55 13.24 1.40 7.64
N ASP A 56 13.28 0.84 8.85
CA ASP A 56 14.44 0.05 9.26
C ASP A 56 14.42 -1.36 8.62
N ARG A 57 15.59 -2.04 8.71
CA ARG A 57 15.77 -3.36 8.12
C ARG A 57 14.90 -4.47 8.77
N LYS A 58 14.46 -4.28 10.02
CA LYS A 58 13.61 -5.24 10.73
C LYS A 58 12.16 -5.05 10.35
N GLU A 59 11.74 -3.78 10.22
CA GLU A 59 10.38 -3.42 9.86
C GLU A 59 10.04 -3.84 8.42
N VAL A 60 10.90 -3.50 7.46
CA VAL A 60 10.64 -3.77 6.04
C VAL A 60 10.43 -5.26 5.73
N ARG A 61 10.99 -6.15 6.55
CA ARG A 61 10.76 -7.60 6.41
C ARG A 61 9.32 -8.04 6.69
N LYS A 62 8.56 -7.22 7.42
CA LYS A 62 7.16 -7.50 7.77
C LYS A 62 6.20 -7.05 6.67
N TYR A 63 6.66 -6.21 5.74
CA TYR A 63 5.82 -5.52 4.77
C TYR A 63 6.05 -6.01 3.34
N ASP A 64 4.99 -6.31 2.62
CA ASP A 64 5.02 -6.34 1.15
C ASP A 64 5.10 -4.90 0.60
N LEU A 65 5.47 -4.73 -0.66
CA LEU A 65 5.61 -3.41 -1.28
C LEU A 65 4.33 -2.56 -1.17
N PHE A 66 3.14 -3.15 -1.37
CA PHE A 66 1.90 -2.39 -1.27
C PHE A 66 1.68 -1.82 0.14
N THR A 67 2.07 -2.55 1.18
CA THR A 67 2.01 -2.07 2.56
C THR A 67 3.04 -0.97 2.83
N GLN A 68 4.23 -1.07 2.23
CA GLN A 68 5.25 -0.02 2.34
C GLN A 68 4.74 1.30 1.74
N TYR A 69 4.17 1.25 0.54
CA TYR A 69 3.57 2.42 -0.11
C TYR A 69 2.41 3.00 0.71
N ALA A 70 1.56 2.13 1.26
CA ALA A 70 0.46 2.54 2.12
C ALA A 70 0.93 3.30 3.37
N LEU A 71 1.96 2.80 4.04
CA LEU A 71 2.52 3.43 5.24
C LEU A 71 3.17 4.78 4.93
N ILE A 72 3.84 4.92 3.79
CA ILE A 72 4.42 6.19 3.35
C ILE A 72 3.30 7.20 3.06
N ALA A 73 2.31 6.81 2.26
CA ALA A 73 1.19 7.67 1.93
C ALA A 73 0.39 8.10 3.16
N ALA A 74 0.13 7.17 4.08
CA ALA A 74 -0.56 7.45 5.33
C ALA A 74 0.25 8.42 6.23
N THR A 75 1.59 8.27 6.28
CA THR A 75 2.45 9.19 7.04
C THR A 75 2.29 10.61 6.54
N GLN A 76 2.36 10.81 5.23
CA GLN A 76 2.23 12.15 4.66
C GLN A 76 0.80 12.70 4.79
N ALA A 77 -0.22 11.82 4.68
CA ALA A 77 -1.60 12.24 4.89
C ALA A 77 -1.86 12.73 6.32
N VAL A 78 -1.31 12.03 7.32
CA VAL A 78 -1.43 12.43 8.72
C VAL A 78 -0.65 13.73 8.99
N GLU A 79 0.55 13.88 8.43
CA GLU A 79 1.33 15.12 8.54
C GLU A 79 0.62 16.30 7.88
N ASP A 80 0.09 16.13 6.68
CA ASP A 80 -0.60 17.16 5.92
C ASP A 80 -1.95 17.57 6.53
N SER A 81 -2.61 16.65 7.24
CA SER A 81 -3.89 16.92 7.91
C SER A 81 -3.79 17.96 9.01
N GLY A 82 -2.61 18.11 9.62
CA GLY A 82 -2.40 18.97 10.77
C GLY A 82 -3.09 18.50 12.06
N LEU A 83 -3.53 17.25 12.11
CA LEU A 83 -4.12 16.65 13.31
C LEU A 83 -3.11 16.62 14.46
N ASP A 84 -3.55 17.08 15.63
CA ASP A 84 -2.78 16.94 16.88
C ASP A 84 -3.22 15.65 17.59
N LEU A 85 -2.54 14.56 17.30
CA LEU A 85 -2.90 13.23 17.79
C LEU A 85 -2.89 13.09 19.32
N GLU A 86 -2.29 14.05 20.06
CA GLU A 86 -2.35 14.07 21.52
C GLU A 86 -3.69 14.62 22.04
N LYS A 87 -4.45 15.31 21.18
CA LYS A 87 -5.74 15.93 21.53
C LYS A 87 -6.94 15.25 20.92
N GLU A 88 -6.71 14.46 19.86
CA GLU A 88 -7.79 13.78 19.15
C GLU A 88 -8.27 12.52 19.87
N ASP A 89 -9.53 12.17 19.69
CA ASP A 89 -10.06 10.90 20.16
C ASP A 89 -9.70 9.80 19.16
N LEU A 90 -8.61 9.07 19.45
CA LEU A 90 -8.12 8.01 18.58
C LEU A 90 -9.09 6.82 18.43
N GLU A 91 -10.09 6.69 19.31
CA GLU A 91 -11.15 5.69 19.17
C GLU A 91 -12.13 6.04 18.05
N GLN A 92 -12.20 7.30 17.64
CA GLN A 92 -13.06 7.76 16.55
C GLN A 92 -12.31 7.85 15.21
N ILE A 93 -10.97 7.79 15.20
CA ILE A 93 -10.22 7.85 13.95
C ILE A 93 -10.17 6.47 13.31
N GLY A 94 -10.83 6.34 12.15
CA GLY A 94 -10.86 5.11 11.35
C GLY A 94 -9.77 5.07 10.29
N VAL A 95 -9.49 3.84 9.80
CA VAL A 95 -8.60 3.61 8.67
C VAL A 95 -9.30 2.72 7.65
N ILE A 96 -9.68 3.29 6.52
CA ILE A 96 -10.20 2.57 5.37
C ILE A 96 -9.15 2.64 4.28
N TRP A 97 -8.44 1.55 4.07
CA TRP A 97 -7.42 1.42 3.04
C TRP A 97 -7.90 0.49 1.94
N SER A 98 -7.47 0.72 0.71
CA SER A 98 -7.94 -0.07 -0.42
C SER A 98 -6.79 -0.81 -1.09
N SER A 99 -7.02 -2.07 -1.41
CA SER A 99 -6.06 -2.89 -2.17
C SER A 99 -6.81 -3.86 -3.06
N GLY A 100 -6.43 -3.93 -4.33
CA GLY A 100 -7.08 -4.84 -5.28
C GLY A 100 -6.81 -6.33 -5.02
N ILE A 101 -5.63 -6.68 -4.51
CA ILE A 101 -5.18 -8.08 -4.35
C ILE A 101 -4.38 -8.29 -3.06
N GLY A 102 -3.72 -7.27 -2.53
CA GLY A 102 -2.76 -7.42 -1.45
C GLY A 102 -1.37 -7.87 -1.95
N GLY A 103 -0.65 -8.65 -1.14
CA GLY A 103 0.73 -9.08 -1.38
C GLY A 103 0.85 -10.27 -2.34
N LEU A 104 0.39 -10.14 -3.58
CA LEU A 104 0.43 -11.22 -4.58
C LEU A 104 1.85 -11.69 -4.85
N LYS A 105 2.84 -10.79 -4.85
CA LYS A 105 4.25 -11.16 -5.03
C LYS A 105 4.74 -12.02 -3.88
N THR A 106 4.43 -11.68 -2.64
CA THR A 106 4.75 -12.49 -1.47
C THR A 106 4.14 -13.88 -1.59
N PHE A 107 2.87 -13.99 -1.97
CA PHE A 107 2.22 -15.28 -2.19
C PHE A 107 2.93 -16.12 -3.26
N PHE A 108 3.23 -15.53 -4.39
CA PHE A 108 3.90 -16.19 -5.50
C PHE A 108 5.29 -16.69 -5.12
N ASP A 109 6.12 -15.86 -4.47
CA ASP A 109 7.48 -16.19 -4.05
C ASP A 109 7.49 -17.35 -3.03
N GLU A 110 6.59 -17.33 -2.04
CA GLU A 110 6.47 -18.39 -1.02
C GLU A 110 6.00 -19.70 -1.63
N CYS A 111 5.04 -19.67 -2.55
CA CYS A 111 4.57 -20.87 -3.26
C CYS A 111 5.66 -21.47 -4.16
N LEU A 112 6.38 -20.63 -4.91
CA LEU A 112 7.50 -21.11 -5.74
C LEU A 112 8.63 -21.67 -4.89
N GLY A 113 8.98 -21.02 -3.77
CA GLY A 113 9.97 -21.50 -2.84
C GLY A 113 9.62 -22.89 -2.28
N TYR A 114 8.37 -23.11 -1.91
CA TYR A 114 7.88 -24.41 -1.49
C TYR A 114 7.93 -25.46 -2.61
N ALA A 115 7.45 -25.12 -3.81
CA ALA A 115 7.41 -26.04 -4.95
C ALA A 115 8.80 -26.45 -5.45
N ALA A 116 9.78 -25.55 -5.36
CA ALA A 116 11.17 -25.83 -5.75
C ALA A 116 11.99 -26.53 -4.64
N GLY A 117 11.44 -26.65 -3.44
CA GLY A 117 12.12 -27.27 -2.28
C GLY A 117 11.98 -28.78 -2.20
N ASP A 118 12.31 -29.32 -1.06
CA ASP A 118 12.28 -30.76 -0.73
C ASP A 118 10.90 -31.24 -0.20
N GLY A 119 9.88 -30.40 -0.28
CA GLY A 119 8.54 -30.64 0.27
C GLY A 119 8.40 -30.28 1.75
N THR A 120 9.48 -29.84 2.40
CA THR A 120 9.41 -29.36 3.78
C THR A 120 8.80 -27.94 3.81
N PRO A 121 7.68 -27.70 4.52
CA PRO A 121 7.08 -26.37 4.58
C PRO A 121 7.95 -25.41 5.42
N ARG A 122 8.57 -24.45 4.75
CA ARG A 122 9.43 -23.42 5.36
C ARG A 122 8.93 -22.04 5.00
N PHE A 123 7.65 -21.78 5.27
CA PHE A 123 7.04 -20.47 5.02
C PHE A 123 7.52 -19.42 6.02
N SER A 124 7.64 -18.18 5.56
CA SER A 124 7.90 -17.05 6.43
C SER A 124 6.81 -16.91 7.51
N PRO A 125 7.13 -16.64 8.79
CA PRO A 125 6.12 -16.32 9.79
C PRO A 125 5.31 -15.06 9.44
N PHE A 126 5.84 -14.22 8.55
CA PHE A 126 5.17 -13.04 8.02
C PHE A 126 4.41 -13.31 6.72
N PHE A 127 4.31 -14.55 6.26
CA PHE A 127 3.67 -14.88 4.98
C PHE A 127 2.23 -14.34 4.92
N ILE A 128 1.38 -14.73 5.87
CA ILE A 128 -0.01 -14.27 5.91
C ILE A 128 -0.11 -12.75 6.14
N PRO A 129 0.56 -12.17 7.16
CA PRO A 129 0.53 -10.71 7.36
C PRO A 129 1.05 -9.89 6.18
N ARG A 130 1.91 -10.43 5.33
CA ARG A 130 2.39 -9.74 4.13
C ARG A 130 1.46 -9.89 2.94
N MET A 131 0.60 -10.91 2.95
CA MET A 131 -0.23 -11.28 1.81
C MET A 131 -1.63 -10.64 1.85
N ILE A 132 -2.29 -10.62 3.03
CA ILE A 132 -3.69 -10.19 3.13
C ILE A 132 -3.87 -8.71 2.81
N ALA A 133 -4.97 -8.40 2.10
CA ALA A 133 -5.20 -7.06 1.55
C ALA A 133 -5.45 -5.98 2.62
N ASP A 134 -6.03 -6.35 3.76
CA ASP A 134 -6.41 -5.45 4.86
C ASP A 134 -5.25 -5.09 5.80
N ILE A 135 -4.13 -5.79 5.69
CA ILE A 135 -3.01 -5.59 6.62
C ILE A 135 -2.45 -4.16 6.58
N ALA A 136 -2.54 -3.48 5.44
CA ALA A 136 -2.09 -2.10 5.32
C ALA A 136 -2.90 -1.17 6.23
N ALA A 137 -4.22 -1.32 6.28
CA ALA A 137 -5.08 -0.60 7.22
C ALA A 137 -4.69 -0.91 8.68
N GLY A 138 -4.44 -2.20 8.98
CA GLY A 138 -4.00 -2.64 10.31
C GLY A 138 -2.66 -2.01 10.74
N TYR A 139 -1.66 -1.99 9.86
CA TYR A 139 -0.37 -1.38 10.19
C TYR A 139 -0.43 0.14 10.34
N ILE A 140 -1.27 0.82 9.58
CA ILE A 140 -1.53 2.26 9.76
C ILE A 140 -2.13 2.51 11.15
N SER A 141 -3.15 1.75 11.54
CA SER A 141 -3.75 1.85 12.87
C SER A 141 -2.75 1.57 13.99
N ILE A 142 -1.94 0.53 13.86
CA ILE A 142 -0.89 0.22 14.85
C ILE A 142 0.11 1.36 14.97
N LYS A 143 0.52 1.96 13.84
CA LYS A 143 1.51 3.03 13.83
C LYS A 143 1.04 4.29 14.56
N TYR A 144 -0.23 4.64 14.41
CA TYR A 144 -0.78 5.90 14.95
C TYR A 144 -1.69 5.71 16.16
N GLY A 145 -1.99 4.48 16.55
CA GLY A 145 -2.93 4.19 17.64
C GLY A 145 -4.39 4.41 17.28
N PHE A 146 -4.75 4.45 16.01
CA PHE A 146 -6.12 4.64 15.56
C PHE A 146 -6.96 3.40 15.87
N MET A 147 -8.11 3.57 16.52
CA MET A 147 -8.96 2.50 17.04
C MET A 147 -10.40 2.54 16.50
N GLY A 148 -10.71 3.47 15.61
CA GLY A 148 -11.97 3.53 14.88
C GLY A 148 -12.12 2.40 13.86
N PRO A 149 -13.11 2.46 12.97
CA PRO A 149 -13.34 1.44 11.94
C PRO A 149 -12.08 1.16 11.12
N ASN A 150 -11.70 -0.13 11.00
CA ASN A 150 -10.49 -0.55 10.30
C ASN A 150 -10.79 -1.69 9.35
N TYR A 151 -10.72 -1.45 8.05
CA TYR A 151 -10.94 -2.48 7.03
C TYR A 151 -10.38 -2.06 5.65
N CYS A 152 -10.38 -3.03 4.74
CA CYS A 152 -9.96 -2.84 3.36
C CYS A 152 -11.15 -3.04 2.41
N THR A 153 -11.36 -2.11 1.48
CA THR A 153 -12.26 -2.31 0.35
C THR A 153 -11.52 -2.99 -0.78
N VAL A 154 -12.12 -4.07 -1.30
CA VAL A 154 -11.54 -4.87 -2.39
C VAL A 154 -12.55 -4.97 -3.53
N SER A 155 -12.30 -4.25 -4.62
CA SER A 155 -13.12 -4.22 -5.83
C SER A 155 -12.28 -3.90 -7.06
N ALA A 156 -11.15 -4.59 -7.18
CA ALA A 156 -10.18 -4.42 -8.26
C ALA A 156 -9.82 -2.92 -8.48
N CYS A 157 -9.91 -2.41 -9.71
CA CYS A 157 -9.57 -1.02 -10.04
C CYS A 157 -10.48 0.03 -9.36
N ALA A 158 -11.65 -0.35 -8.85
CA ALA A 158 -12.58 0.52 -8.14
C ALA A 158 -12.35 0.57 -6.63
N SER A 159 -11.40 -0.19 -6.09
CA SER A 159 -11.19 -0.31 -4.63
C SER A 159 -11.00 1.04 -3.95
N SER A 160 -10.11 1.88 -4.47
CA SER A 160 -9.83 3.20 -3.88
C SER A 160 -11.06 4.12 -3.89
N ASN A 161 -11.86 4.10 -4.97
CA ASN A 161 -13.10 4.88 -5.01
C ASN A 161 -14.11 4.40 -3.97
N HIS A 162 -14.23 3.09 -3.76
CA HIS A 162 -15.11 2.55 -2.71
C HIS A 162 -14.60 2.94 -1.32
N GLY A 163 -13.29 2.87 -1.08
CA GLY A 163 -12.71 3.35 0.18
C GLY A 163 -13.01 4.82 0.46
N LEU A 164 -12.92 5.68 -0.55
CA LEU A 164 -13.28 7.10 -0.43
C LEU A 164 -14.77 7.30 -0.12
N ILE A 165 -15.66 6.53 -0.78
CA ILE A 165 -17.10 6.58 -0.54
C ILE A 165 -17.41 6.15 0.91
N ASP A 166 -16.81 5.07 1.35
CA ASP A 166 -17.01 4.54 2.70
C ASP A 166 -16.48 5.50 3.76
N SER A 167 -15.29 6.09 3.57
CA SER A 167 -14.74 7.11 4.45
C SER A 167 -15.63 8.34 4.53
N PHE A 168 -16.09 8.84 3.38
CA PHE A 168 -17.04 9.97 3.34
C PHE A 168 -18.33 9.67 4.10
N ASN A 169 -18.89 8.47 3.92
CA ASN A 169 -20.10 8.06 4.63
C ASN A 169 -19.87 7.88 6.13
N ALA A 170 -18.72 7.31 6.54
CA ALA A 170 -18.37 7.15 7.94
C ALA A 170 -18.36 8.51 8.68
N ILE A 171 -17.71 9.51 8.10
CA ILE A 171 -17.69 10.88 8.64
C ILE A 171 -19.09 11.49 8.61
N ARG A 172 -19.79 11.39 7.48
CA ARG A 172 -21.13 11.99 7.30
C ARG A 172 -22.18 11.47 8.28
N PHE A 173 -22.08 10.18 8.65
CA PHE A 173 -23.01 9.54 9.56
C PHE A 173 -22.50 9.47 11.02
N GLY A 174 -21.36 10.08 11.32
CA GLY A 174 -20.79 10.11 12.67
C GLY A 174 -20.35 8.73 13.16
N VAL A 175 -19.90 7.87 12.26
CA VAL A 175 -19.34 6.53 12.60
C VAL A 175 -17.86 6.65 12.92
N ALA A 176 -17.17 7.62 12.33
CA ALA A 176 -15.76 7.96 12.55
C ALA A 176 -15.51 9.43 12.20
N ASP A 177 -14.41 9.94 12.69
CA ASP A 177 -13.86 11.27 12.38
C ASP A 177 -12.74 11.20 11.33
#